data_110eb7267e4683074911ba5dd2d7a884
#
_entry.id   110eb7267e4683074911ba5dd2d7a884
#
_cell.length_a   1.000
_cell.length_b   1.000
_cell.length_c   1.000
_cell.angle_alpha   90.00
_cell.angle_beta   90.00
_cell.angle_gamma   90.00
#
_symmetry.space_group_name_H-M   'P 1'
#
loop_
_entity.id
_entity.type
_entity.pdbx_description
1 polymer ?
#
loop_
_entity_poly.entity_id
_entity_poly.type
_entity_poly.pdbx_seq_one_letter_code
_entity_poly.pdbx_strand_id
1 'polypeptide(L)'
;CRWLATQAENLGVEIYPGFAAADILYDDNGVVKGVITGDMGVGKDGEPSDRFMPGMELRGKYTFFAEGVRGSLSKKIIKKFELDKESCPQKYAIGIKELWEIDPKNHKPGLVLHTQGWPLSKGSAGGSWMYHLDNNQVSVGFVVNLDYENPYLSPYEEFQRFKLHPSIKDYFKNGKRISYGARAIN
;
A
#
# COMPACT_ATOMS: atom_id res chain seq x y z
N CYS A 1 -5.40 6.60 -8.15
CA CYS A 1 -4.19 6.38 -8.99
C CYS A 1 -4.49 6.56 -10.48
N ARG A 2 -5.48 5.85 -11.10
CA ARG A 2 -5.74 5.90 -12.57
C ARG A 2 -5.92 7.31 -13.11
N TRP A 3 -6.76 8.12 -12.49
CA TRP A 3 -6.96 9.51 -12.90
C TRP A 3 -5.67 10.34 -12.83
N LEU A 4 -4.89 10.18 -11.73
CA LEU A 4 -3.60 10.86 -11.61
C LEU A 4 -2.58 10.41 -12.66
N ALA A 5 -2.58 9.14 -13.04
CA ALA A 5 -1.72 8.63 -14.11
C ALA A 5 -2.01 9.37 -15.43
N THR A 6 -3.28 9.48 -15.82
CA THR A 6 -3.68 10.24 -17.00
C THR A 6 -3.22 11.71 -16.95
N GLN A 7 -3.32 12.36 -15.78
CA GLN A 7 -2.85 13.74 -15.62
C GLN A 7 -1.31 13.82 -15.77
N ALA A 8 -0.58 12.87 -15.21
CA ALA A 8 0.87 12.81 -15.33
C ALA A 8 1.31 12.59 -16.78
N GLU A 9 0.68 11.66 -17.50
CA GLU A 9 0.93 11.40 -18.92
C GLU A 9 0.66 12.65 -19.79
N ASN A 10 -0.41 13.39 -19.52
CA ASN A 10 -0.71 14.65 -20.19
C ASN A 10 0.37 15.74 -19.96
N LEU A 11 1.14 15.63 -18.89
CA LEU A 11 2.28 16.49 -18.56
C LEU A 11 3.61 15.95 -19.09
N GLY A 12 3.59 14.88 -19.88
CA GLY A 12 4.79 14.28 -20.49
C GLY A 12 5.51 13.26 -19.62
N VAL A 13 4.88 12.76 -18.55
CA VAL A 13 5.44 11.66 -17.75
C VAL A 13 5.15 10.34 -18.46
N GLU A 14 6.19 9.54 -18.66
CA GLU A 14 6.04 8.19 -19.19
C GLU A 14 5.77 7.22 -18.04
N ILE A 15 4.73 6.39 -18.16
CA ILE A 15 4.31 5.41 -17.16
C ILE A 15 4.41 4.01 -17.79
N TYR A 16 5.16 3.12 -17.13
CA TYR A 16 5.39 1.76 -17.60
C TYR A 16 4.74 0.74 -16.65
N PRO A 17 3.43 0.49 -16.76
CA PRO A 17 2.75 -0.49 -15.92
C PRO A 17 3.23 -1.90 -16.24
N GLY A 18 3.49 -2.69 -15.20
CA GLY A 18 3.94 -4.08 -15.34
C GLY A 18 5.47 -4.25 -15.49
N PHE A 19 6.23 -3.16 -15.63
CA PHE A 19 7.69 -3.22 -15.63
C PHE A 19 8.22 -3.09 -14.20
N ALA A 20 8.76 -4.17 -13.67
CA ALA A 20 9.37 -4.15 -12.34
C ALA A 20 10.81 -3.62 -12.44
N ALA A 21 11.17 -2.63 -11.63
CA ALA A 21 12.55 -2.28 -11.40
C ALA A 21 13.20 -3.40 -10.56
N ALA A 22 14.07 -4.18 -11.18
CA ALA A 22 14.69 -5.37 -10.58
C ALA A 22 16.02 -5.06 -9.90
N ASP A 23 16.77 -4.07 -10.43
CA ASP A 23 18.03 -3.64 -9.84
C ASP A 23 18.28 -2.15 -10.00
N ILE A 24 19.32 -1.68 -9.34
CA ILE A 24 19.74 -0.28 -9.32
C ILE A 24 20.97 -0.14 -10.24
N LEU A 25 20.89 0.82 -11.15
CA LEU A 25 22.00 1.13 -12.04
C LEU A 25 22.98 2.09 -11.34
N TYR A 26 24.23 1.71 -11.26
CA TYR A 26 25.33 2.52 -10.74
C TYR A 26 26.35 2.83 -11.83
N ASP A 27 27.07 3.93 -11.68
CA ASP A 27 28.31 4.14 -12.45
C ASP A 27 29.52 3.48 -11.76
N ASP A 28 30.68 3.59 -12.40
CA ASP A 28 31.96 3.03 -11.90
C ASP A 28 32.36 3.59 -10.53
N ASN A 29 31.86 4.74 -10.15
CA ASN A 29 32.10 5.38 -8.84
C ASN A 29 31.03 5.01 -7.79
N GLY A 30 30.07 4.14 -8.16
CA GLY A 30 28.98 3.71 -7.29
C GLY A 30 27.84 4.72 -7.12
N VAL A 31 27.79 5.74 -7.96
CA VAL A 31 26.70 6.74 -7.96
C VAL A 31 25.50 6.18 -8.70
N VAL A 32 24.30 6.35 -8.12
CA VAL A 32 23.04 5.91 -8.74
C VAL A 32 22.78 6.69 -10.04
N LYS A 33 22.54 5.98 -11.12
CA LYS A 33 22.22 6.52 -12.46
C LYS A 33 20.81 6.18 -12.94
N GLY A 34 20.12 5.31 -12.24
CA GLY A 34 18.79 4.86 -12.64
C GLY A 34 18.44 3.49 -12.07
N VAL A 35 17.62 2.78 -12.81
CA VAL A 35 17.20 1.41 -12.48
C VAL A 35 17.31 0.50 -13.69
N ILE A 36 17.37 -0.81 -13.43
CA ILE A 36 17.33 -1.86 -14.44
C ILE A 36 16.00 -2.61 -14.26
N THR A 37 15.23 -2.76 -15.34
CA THR A 37 14.02 -3.56 -15.32
C THR A 37 14.35 -5.04 -15.37
N GLY A 38 13.45 -5.88 -14.84
CA GLY A 38 13.59 -7.34 -14.98
C GLY A 38 13.24 -7.82 -16.39
N ASP A 39 13.75 -9.00 -16.73
CA ASP A 39 13.37 -9.69 -17.95
C ASP A 39 11.86 -10.01 -17.92
N MET A 40 11.21 -9.92 -19.07
CA MET A 40 9.81 -10.25 -19.26
C MET A 40 9.65 -11.45 -20.17
N GLY A 41 8.52 -12.15 -20.06
CA GLY A 41 8.24 -13.33 -20.91
C GLY A 41 9.11 -14.54 -20.59
N VAL A 42 9.57 -14.66 -19.34
CA VAL A 42 10.25 -15.86 -18.83
C VAL A 42 9.18 -16.86 -18.37
N GLY A 43 9.29 -18.10 -18.81
CA GLY A 43 8.41 -19.21 -18.42
C GLY A 43 8.59 -19.64 -16.95
N LYS A 44 7.70 -20.51 -16.46
CA LYS A 44 7.82 -21.08 -15.10
C LYS A 44 9.04 -21.98 -14.92
N ASP A 45 9.57 -22.49 -16.00
CA ASP A 45 10.79 -23.29 -16.12
C ASP A 45 12.07 -22.45 -16.12
N GLY A 46 11.93 -21.12 -16.20
CA GLY A 46 13.06 -20.18 -16.28
C GLY A 46 13.53 -19.90 -17.72
N GLU A 47 12.93 -20.53 -18.73
CA GLU A 47 13.32 -20.37 -20.11
C GLU A 47 12.58 -19.20 -20.80
N PRO A 48 13.22 -18.52 -21.77
CA PRO A 48 12.59 -17.49 -22.56
C PRO A 48 11.40 -18.03 -23.36
N SER A 49 10.26 -17.35 -23.29
CA SER A 49 9.09 -17.65 -24.14
C SER A 49 9.15 -16.83 -25.45
N ASP A 50 8.17 -17.05 -26.32
CA ASP A 50 7.95 -16.26 -27.54
C ASP A 50 7.72 -14.75 -27.29
N ARG A 51 7.46 -14.38 -26.04
CA ARG A 51 7.25 -12.99 -25.57
C ARG A 51 8.41 -12.48 -24.74
N PHE A 52 9.57 -13.13 -24.83
CA PHE A 52 10.74 -12.71 -24.06
C PHE A 52 11.18 -11.31 -24.47
N MET A 53 11.42 -10.49 -23.46
CA MET A 53 12.03 -9.16 -23.61
C MET A 53 13.06 -8.99 -22.50
N PRO A 54 14.33 -8.73 -22.84
CA PRO A 54 15.37 -8.51 -21.84
C PRO A 54 15.10 -7.24 -21.05
N GLY A 55 15.60 -7.21 -19.83
CA GLY A 55 15.57 -6.02 -18.98
C GLY A 55 16.30 -4.84 -19.63
N MET A 56 15.85 -3.63 -19.33
CA MET A 56 16.36 -2.38 -19.87
C MET A 56 16.92 -1.48 -18.77
N GLU A 57 17.93 -0.70 -19.10
CA GLU A 57 18.42 0.38 -18.25
C GLU A 57 17.59 1.64 -18.46
N LEU A 58 16.98 2.13 -17.40
CA LEU A 58 16.29 3.41 -17.36
C LEU A 58 17.16 4.42 -16.61
N ARG A 59 17.73 5.38 -17.32
CA ARG A 59 18.66 6.37 -16.80
C ARG A 59 17.99 7.70 -16.51
N GLY A 60 18.34 8.36 -15.39
CA GLY A 60 17.83 9.67 -15.02
C GLY A 60 18.88 10.50 -14.28
N LYS A 61 18.69 11.82 -14.31
CA LYS A 61 19.49 12.74 -13.49
C LYS A 61 19.28 12.51 -11.99
N TYR A 62 18.06 12.17 -11.61
CA TYR A 62 17.65 11.80 -10.25
C TYR A 62 16.80 10.54 -10.31
N THR A 63 16.91 9.70 -9.29
CA THR A 63 16.12 8.48 -9.15
C THR A 63 15.41 8.50 -7.79
N PHE A 64 14.08 8.42 -7.81
CA PHE A 64 13.24 8.40 -6.61
C PHE A 64 12.73 6.99 -6.35
N PHE A 65 13.00 6.46 -5.17
CA PHE A 65 12.53 5.14 -4.73
C PHE A 65 11.28 5.34 -3.86
N ALA A 66 10.11 5.28 -4.48
CA ALA A 66 8.81 5.47 -3.82
C ALA A 66 8.05 4.14 -3.66
N GLU A 67 8.75 3.09 -3.23
CA GLU A 67 8.28 1.71 -3.16
C GLU A 67 7.44 1.38 -1.92
N GLY A 68 7.20 2.36 -1.06
CA GLY A 68 6.51 2.18 0.22
C GLY A 68 7.43 1.65 1.34
N VAL A 69 6.83 1.22 2.44
CA VAL A 69 7.51 0.96 3.72
C VAL A 69 8.56 -0.16 3.67
N ARG A 70 8.48 -1.08 2.72
CA ARG A 70 9.45 -2.18 2.53
C ARG A 70 9.78 -2.41 1.06
N GLY A 71 10.17 -1.35 0.38
CA GLY A 71 10.56 -1.41 -1.02
C GLY A 71 11.75 -2.34 -1.26
N SER A 72 11.72 -3.04 -2.36
CA SER A 72 12.74 -4.04 -2.71
C SER A 72 14.10 -3.40 -2.95
N LEU A 73 14.15 -2.36 -3.77
CA LEU A 73 15.38 -1.62 -4.08
C LEU A 73 15.74 -0.65 -2.97
N SER A 74 14.75 -0.07 -2.29
CA SER A 74 14.98 0.80 -1.13
C SER A 74 15.82 0.11 -0.07
N LYS A 75 15.59 -1.19 0.21
CA LYS A 75 16.42 -1.96 1.14
C LYS A 75 17.88 -2.09 0.68
N LYS A 76 18.11 -2.24 -0.63
CA LYS A 76 19.47 -2.32 -1.20
C LYS A 76 20.21 -0.99 -1.03
N ILE A 77 19.53 0.14 -1.33
CA ILE A 77 20.09 1.49 -1.19
C ILE A 77 20.38 1.83 0.27
N ILE A 78 19.43 1.62 1.16
CA ILE A 78 19.59 1.87 2.59
C ILE A 78 20.83 1.14 3.10
N LYS A 79 20.97 -0.15 2.80
CA LYS A 79 22.12 -0.96 3.20
C LYS A 79 23.44 -0.49 2.57
N LYS A 80 23.43 -0.14 1.28
CA LYS A 80 24.66 0.25 0.55
C LYS A 80 25.23 1.57 1.06
N PHE A 81 24.36 2.54 1.34
CA PHE A 81 24.76 3.89 1.77
C PHE A 81 24.58 4.13 3.28
N GLU A 82 24.26 3.08 4.04
CA GLU A 82 24.05 3.16 5.50
C GLU A 82 23.07 4.26 5.91
N LEU A 83 21.97 4.43 5.14
CA LEU A 83 21.05 5.55 5.30
C LEU A 83 20.22 5.48 6.60
N ASP A 84 20.17 4.33 7.25
CA ASP A 84 19.48 4.09 8.52
C ASP A 84 20.41 4.10 9.75
N LYS A 85 21.70 4.41 9.58
CA LYS A 85 22.72 4.32 10.62
C LYS A 85 22.39 5.14 11.89
N GLU A 86 21.76 6.30 11.72
CA GLU A 86 21.37 7.19 12.81
C GLU A 86 19.85 7.18 13.08
N SER A 87 19.11 6.26 12.44
CA SER A 87 17.65 6.16 12.58
C SER A 87 17.25 5.28 13.75
N CYS A 88 16.12 5.59 14.39
CA CYS A 88 15.48 4.68 15.33
C CYS A 88 15.00 3.43 14.60
N PRO A 89 14.88 2.27 15.29
CA PRO A 89 14.30 1.07 14.70
C PRO A 89 12.91 1.33 14.14
N GLN A 90 12.70 0.91 12.89
CA GLN A 90 11.44 1.09 12.19
C GLN A 90 10.32 0.32 12.88
N LYS A 91 9.21 0.99 13.22
CA LYS A 91 7.95 0.36 13.60
C LYS A 91 7.07 0.18 12.38
N TYR A 92 6.28 -0.88 12.41
CA TYR A 92 5.37 -1.21 11.32
C TYR A 92 3.95 -1.39 11.85
N ALA A 93 3.00 -1.04 11.00
CA ALA A 93 1.61 -1.38 11.19
C ALA A 93 1.06 -2.05 9.93
N ILE A 94 -0.08 -2.74 10.05
CA ILE A 94 -0.86 -3.16 8.90
C ILE A 94 -2.14 -2.34 8.84
N GLY A 95 -2.37 -1.73 7.67
CA GLY A 95 -3.64 -1.09 7.35
C GLY A 95 -4.46 -1.96 6.42
N ILE A 96 -5.69 -2.25 6.80
CA ILE A 96 -6.68 -2.97 5.99
C ILE A 96 -7.77 -1.98 5.62
N LYS A 97 -8.15 -1.96 4.36
CA LYS A 97 -9.14 -1.01 3.85
C LYS A 97 -10.16 -1.71 2.97
N GLU A 98 -11.41 -1.28 3.08
CA GLU A 98 -12.50 -1.67 2.20
C GLU A 98 -13.21 -0.44 1.64
N LEU A 99 -13.75 -0.58 0.43
CA LEU A 99 -14.67 0.37 -0.17
C LEU A 99 -16.04 -0.31 -0.28
N TRP A 100 -17.04 0.35 0.25
CA TRP A 100 -18.42 -0.13 0.27
C TRP A 100 -19.33 0.80 -0.50
N GLU A 101 -20.30 0.26 -1.18
CA GLU A 101 -21.51 0.95 -1.62
C GLU A 101 -22.60 0.64 -0.60
N ILE A 102 -23.17 1.69 0.00
CA ILE A 102 -24.12 1.55 1.11
C ILE A 102 -25.51 2.07 0.73
N ASP A 103 -26.51 1.71 1.52
CA ASP A 103 -27.87 2.23 1.36
C ASP A 103 -27.83 3.77 1.43
N PRO A 104 -28.41 4.50 0.45
CA PRO A 104 -28.48 5.97 0.48
C PRO A 104 -29.05 6.55 1.78
N LYS A 105 -29.96 5.81 2.45
CA LYS A 105 -30.54 6.24 3.74
C LYS A 105 -29.52 6.29 4.87
N ASN A 106 -28.46 5.50 4.78
CA ASN A 106 -27.38 5.45 5.77
C ASN A 106 -26.19 6.33 5.36
N HIS A 107 -26.21 6.86 4.14
CA HIS A 107 -25.13 7.67 3.62
C HIS A 107 -25.20 9.12 4.12
N LYS A 108 -24.03 9.66 4.52
CA LYS A 108 -23.89 11.06 4.99
C LYS A 108 -22.70 11.68 4.28
N PRO A 109 -22.86 12.28 3.08
CA PRO A 109 -21.76 12.82 2.30
C PRO A 109 -20.86 13.72 3.14
N GLY A 110 -19.54 13.50 3.07
CA GLY A 110 -18.53 14.28 3.79
C GLY A 110 -18.36 13.90 5.28
N LEU A 111 -19.10 12.91 5.79
CA LEU A 111 -18.86 12.41 7.14
C LEU A 111 -17.48 11.76 7.21
N VAL A 112 -16.67 12.22 8.16
CA VAL A 112 -15.36 11.67 8.51
C VAL A 112 -15.42 11.21 9.96
N LEU A 113 -15.11 9.93 10.19
CA LEU A 113 -15.06 9.33 11.51
C LEU A 113 -13.68 8.71 11.72
N HIS A 114 -13.04 9.01 12.84
CA HIS A 114 -11.86 8.32 13.33
C HIS A 114 -12.15 7.69 14.68
N THR A 115 -11.59 6.51 14.91
CA THR A 115 -11.69 5.79 16.18
C THR A 115 -10.32 5.31 16.63
N GLN A 116 -10.18 5.05 17.93
CA GLN A 116 -8.96 4.54 18.53
C GLN A 116 -9.31 3.46 19.57
N GLY A 117 -8.44 2.48 19.71
CA GLY A 117 -8.55 1.41 20.70
C GLY A 117 -9.43 0.27 20.24
N TRP A 118 -10.68 0.21 20.75
CA TRP A 118 -11.55 -0.93 20.44
C TRP A 118 -11.70 -1.20 18.93
N PRO A 119 -11.66 -2.48 18.48
CA PRO A 119 -11.72 -3.74 19.24
C PRO A 119 -10.39 -4.23 19.81
N LEU A 120 -9.30 -3.48 19.64
CA LEU A 120 -8.00 -3.85 20.17
C LEU A 120 -7.98 -3.78 21.69
N SER A 121 -7.30 -4.74 22.31
CA SER A 121 -7.08 -4.78 23.74
C SER A 121 -5.90 -3.90 24.18
N LYS A 122 -5.74 -3.70 25.48
CA LYS A 122 -4.57 -3.04 26.07
C LYS A 122 -3.30 -3.77 25.61
N GLY A 123 -2.28 -3.02 25.18
CA GLY A 123 -1.03 -3.57 24.62
C GLY A 123 -1.03 -3.70 23.10
N SER A 124 -2.14 -3.39 22.43
CA SER A 124 -2.21 -3.36 20.98
C SER A 124 -2.64 -1.97 20.52
N ALA A 125 -1.73 -1.23 19.87
CA ALA A 125 -2.06 0.09 19.33
C ALA A 125 -2.68 -0.01 17.95
N GLY A 126 -3.65 0.88 17.68
CA GLY A 126 -4.32 0.95 16.40
C GLY A 126 -5.59 1.77 16.44
N GLY A 127 -6.29 1.81 15.33
CA GLY A 127 -7.52 2.57 15.19
C GLY A 127 -8.17 2.34 13.84
N SER A 128 -9.25 3.06 13.61
CA SER A 128 -10.04 2.92 12.40
C SER A 128 -10.46 4.26 11.84
N TRP A 129 -10.85 4.25 10.59
CA TRP A 129 -11.51 5.40 9.96
C TRP A 129 -12.70 4.95 9.13
N MET A 130 -13.63 5.88 8.91
CA MET A 130 -14.75 5.72 7.99
C MET A 130 -15.02 7.06 7.32
N TYR A 131 -14.95 7.11 5.99
CA TYR A 131 -15.17 8.31 5.20
C TYR A 131 -16.30 8.08 4.22
N HIS A 132 -17.34 8.91 4.29
CA HIS A 132 -18.42 8.91 3.33
C HIS A 132 -18.03 9.76 2.12
N LEU A 133 -17.84 9.08 1.01
CA LEU A 133 -17.42 9.65 -0.28
C LEU A 133 -18.66 9.98 -1.12
N ASP A 134 -18.45 10.40 -2.37
CA ASP A 134 -19.54 10.55 -3.34
C ASP A 134 -20.18 9.20 -3.72
N ASN A 135 -21.34 9.24 -4.39
CA ASN A 135 -22.02 8.08 -4.97
C ASN A 135 -22.36 6.96 -3.97
N ASN A 136 -22.78 7.32 -2.75
CA ASN A 136 -23.10 6.37 -1.68
C ASN A 136 -21.96 5.44 -1.30
N GLN A 137 -20.74 5.85 -1.56
CA GLN A 137 -19.55 5.07 -1.23
C GLN A 137 -19.00 5.43 0.14
N VAL A 138 -18.49 4.42 0.84
CA VAL A 138 -17.81 4.56 2.13
C VAL A 138 -16.47 3.85 2.07
N SER A 139 -15.41 4.59 2.32
CA SER A 139 -14.08 4.02 2.59
C SER A 139 -13.97 3.77 4.09
N VAL A 140 -13.78 2.53 4.47
CA VAL A 140 -13.57 2.13 5.86
C VAL A 140 -12.25 1.38 5.98
N GLY A 141 -11.51 1.64 7.05
CA GLY A 141 -10.25 0.95 7.27
C GLY A 141 -9.90 0.80 8.75
N PHE A 142 -8.94 -0.06 8.98
CA PHE A 142 -8.47 -0.46 10.29
C PHE A 142 -6.95 -0.62 10.26
N VAL A 143 -6.28 -0.07 11.25
CA VAL A 143 -4.83 -0.14 11.40
C VAL A 143 -4.50 -0.83 12.71
N VAL A 144 -3.54 -1.75 12.66
CA VAL A 144 -2.96 -2.40 13.85
C VAL A 144 -1.45 -2.30 13.77
N ASN A 145 -0.81 -1.80 14.81
CA ASN A 145 0.64 -1.88 14.95
C ASN A 145 1.06 -3.35 15.07
N LEU A 146 2.17 -3.73 14.42
CA LEU A 146 2.62 -5.12 14.36
C LEU A 146 3.48 -5.55 15.56
N ASP A 147 3.59 -4.69 16.57
CA ASP A 147 4.26 -4.98 17.84
C ASP A 147 3.28 -5.46 18.94
N TYR A 148 2.09 -5.95 18.56
CA TYR A 148 1.11 -6.49 19.52
C TYR A 148 1.61 -7.77 20.20
N GLU A 149 1.28 -7.92 21.48
CA GLU A 149 1.77 -9.02 22.33
C GLU A 149 1.06 -10.34 22.07
N ASN A 150 -0.22 -10.31 21.67
CA ASN A 150 -1.01 -11.52 21.46
C ASN A 150 -0.76 -12.15 20.08
N PRO A 151 -0.05 -13.29 19.98
CA PRO A 151 0.26 -13.92 18.69
C PRO A 151 -0.97 -14.45 17.95
N TYR A 152 -2.11 -14.59 18.63
CA TYR A 152 -3.39 -15.02 18.03
C TYR A 152 -4.26 -13.85 17.54
N LEU A 153 -3.81 -12.62 17.72
CA LEU A 153 -4.55 -11.47 17.19
C LEU A 153 -4.53 -11.51 15.66
N SER A 154 -5.70 -11.51 15.07
CA SER A 154 -5.87 -11.38 13.62
C SER A 154 -6.34 -9.97 13.26
N PRO A 155 -5.51 -9.14 12.62
CA PRO A 155 -5.93 -7.79 12.21
C PRO A 155 -7.19 -7.79 11.34
N TYR A 156 -7.37 -8.82 10.51
CA TYR A 156 -8.57 -8.96 9.69
C TYR A 156 -9.83 -9.20 10.55
N GLU A 157 -9.77 -10.13 11.50
CA GLU A 157 -10.91 -10.42 12.38
C GLU A 157 -11.25 -9.22 13.28
N GLU A 158 -10.25 -8.50 13.78
CA GLU A 158 -10.47 -7.27 14.55
C GLU A 158 -11.16 -6.21 13.69
N PHE A 159 -10.81 -6.10 12.41
CA PHE A 159 -11.51 -5.20 11.49
C PHE A 159 -12.96 -5.64 11.26
N GLN A 160 -13.26 -6.94 11.18
CA GLN A 160 -14.64 -7.42 11.11
C GLN A 160 -15.41 -7.05 12.37
N ARG A 161 -14.81 -7.25 13.56
CA ARG A 161 -15.40 -6.86 14.85
C ARG A 161 -15.69 -5.37 14.91
N PHE A 162 -14.78 -4.52 14.44
CA PHE A 162 -14.99 -3.09 14.35
C PHE A 162 -16.28 -2.73 13.59
N LYS A 163 -16.49 -3.33 12.43
CA LYS A 163 -17.70 -3.08 11.63
C LYS A 163 -19.00 -3.52 12.30
N LEU A 164 -18.93 -4.42 13.27
CA LEU A 164 -20.07 -4.88 14.06
C LEU A 164 -20.38 -4.01 15.29
N HIS A 165 -19.55 -3.00 15.57
CA HIS A 165 -19.81 -2.10 16.69
C HIS A 165 -21.20 -1.42 16.54
N PRO A 166 -22.00 -1.31 17.62
CA PRO A 166 -23.37 -0.73 17.56
C PRO A 166 -23.46 0.64 16.85
N SER A 167 -22.47 1.50 17.04
CA SER A 167 -22.44 2.82 16.38
C SER A 167 -21.95 2.80 14.92
N ILE A 168 -21.50 1.66 14.41
CA ILE A 168 -20.89 1.52 13.08
C ILE A 168 -21.72 0.63 12.16
N LYS A 169 -22.21 -0.50 12.68
CA LYS A 169 -22.85 -1.57 11.90
C LYS A 169 -23.99 -1.10 11.00
N ASP A 170 -24.76 -0.13 11.44
CA ASP A 170 -25.96 0.33 10.73
C ASP A 170 -25.60 1.08 9.43
N TYR A 171 -24.40 1.67 9.32
CA TYR A 171 -23.94 2.25 8.07
C TYR A 171 -23.79 1.20 6.96
N PHE A 172 -23.39 -0.02 7.30
CA PHE A 172 -23.12 -1.10 6.35
C PHE A 172 -24.32 -2.03 6.09
N LYS A 173 -25.44 -1.80 6.77
CA LYS A 173 -26.65 -2.60 6.59
C LYS A 173 -27.14 -2.49 5.14
N ASN A 174 -27.36 -3.65 4.50
CA ASN A 174 -27.73 -3.79 3.09
C ASN A 174 -26.64 -3.24 2.10
N GLY A 175 -25.45 -2.92 2.59
CA GLY A 175 -24.36 -2.47 1.76
C GLY A 175 -23.63 -3.62 1.08
N LYS A 176 -22.88 -3.28 0.03
CA LYS A 176 -22.02 -4.22 -0.73
C LYS A 176 -20.58 -3.74 -0.70
N ARG A 177 -19.65 -4.61 -0.30
CA ARG A 177 -18.21 -4.35 -0.43
C ARG A 177 -17.81 -4.45 -1.91
N ILE A 178 -17.27 -3.38 -2.47
CA ILE A 178 -16.90 -3.29 -3.89
C ILE A 178 -15.39 -3.45 -4.12
N SER A 179 -14.57 -3.14 -3.13
CA SER A 179 -13.12 -3.41 -3.18
C SER A 179 -12.52 -3.53 -1.79
N TYR A 180 -11.33 -4.10 -1.72
CA TYR A 180 -10.56 -4.23 -0.49
C TYR A 180 -9.06 -4.29 -0.78
N GLY A 181 -8.25 -4.07 0.25
CA GLY A 181 -6.80 -4.24 0.19
C GLY A 181 -6.16 -4.04 1.56
N ALA A 182 -4.91 -4.46 1.67
CA ALA A 182 -4.09 -4.26 2.85
C ALA A 182 -2.67 -3.85 2.46
N ARG A 183 -2.02 -3.06 3.33
CA ARG A 183 -0.64 -2.62 3.19
C ARG A 183 0.05 -2.57 4.53
N ALA A 184 1.33 -2.94 4.55
CA ALA A 184 2.19 -2.52 5.64
C ALA A 184 2.44 -1.01 5.53
N ILE A 185 2.42 -0.34 6.66
CA ILE A 185 2.66 1.11 6.81
C ILE A 185 3.62 1.35 7.98
N ASN A 186 4.17 2.53 8.08
CA ASN A 186 5.02 3.03 9.17
C ASN A 186 4.41 4.26 9.82
#